data_c9a1604942b98a12767328fdb588f61a
#
_entry.id   c9a1604942b98a12767328fdb588f61a
#
_cell.length_a   1.000
_cell.length_b   1.000
_cell.length_c   1.000
_cell.angle_alpha   90.00
_cell.angle_beta   90.00
_cell.angle_gamma   90.00
#
_symmetry.space_group_name_H-M   'P 1'
#
loop_
_entity.id
_entity.type
_entity.pdbx_description
1 polymer ?
#
loop_
_entity_poly.entity_id
_entity_poly.type
_entity_poly.pdbx_seq_one_letter_code
_entity_poly.pdbx_strand_id
1 'polypeptide(L)'
;MNQLAQLGRGALGKLAAFGRSGIILGHVLVAKPQPRTMLPLLLQQIYFVGVLSLIIIVVSGLFIGMVLGLQGYTILVDYGSEQAVGQMVALSLVRELAPVVTALLFAGRAGSALTAEIGLMKATEQLSSLEMIGVDPLRRIIAPRFWAGFYCLPVLAAIFSVVGVYGGALVGVEWLGIYEGSFWANMQQSVDFSDDVINGLLKAVVFGFVVTWIAVFQGYDCIPTSEGISQATTRTVVLSSLAVLALDFVLTALMFGEL
;
A
#
# COMPACT_ATOMS: atom_id res chain seq x y z
N MET A 1 35.75 16.15 -18.37
CA MET A 1 35.05 17.05 -17.41
C MET A 1 33.52 17.06 -17.50
N ASN A 2 32.91 16.65 -18.63
CA ASN A 2 31.45 16.75 -18.80
C ASN A 2 30.63 15.65 -18.07
N GLN A 3 31.16 14.44 -17.85
CA GLN A 3 30.41 13.34 -17.20
C GLN A 3 30.21 13.58 -15.69
N LEU A 4 31.23 14.07 -14.99
CA LEU A 4 31.11 14.43 -13.57
C LEU A 4 30.11 15.57 -13.34
N ALA A 5 30.09 16.57 -14.23
CA ALA A 5 29.12 17.66 -14.18
C ALA A 5 27.67 17.22 -14.50
N GLN A 6 27.52 16.20 -15.35
CA GLN A 6 26.19 15.59 -15.61
C GLN A 6 25.70 14.75 -14.42
N LEU A 7 26.59 13.96 -13.82
CA LEU A 7 26.29 13.22 -12.58
C LEU A 7 25.92 14.15 -11.44
N GLY A 8 26.68 15.24 -11.25
CA GLY A 8 26.38 16.23 -10.22
C GLY A 8 25.03 16.93 -10.42
N ARG A 9 24.70 17.32 -11.65
CA ARG A 9 23.38 17.91 -11.99
C ARG A 9 22.24 16.91 -11.79
N GLY A 10 22.44 15.64 -12.12
CA GLY A 10 21.47 14.59 -11.87
C GLY A 10 21.20 14.35 -10.37
N ALA A 11 22.26 14.34 -9.56
CA ALA A 11 22.13 14.21 -8.10
C ALA A 11 21.44 15.43 -7.47
N LEU A 12 21.81 16.64 -7.86
CA LEU A 12 21.15 17.87 -7.39
C LEU A 12 19.67 17.92 -7.82
N GLY A 13 19.36 17.48 -9.03
CA GLY A 13 17.97 17.37 -9.50
C GLY A 13 17.11 16.42 -8.65
N LYS A 14 17.67 15.26 -8.26
CA LYS A 14 16.99 14.29 -7.36
C LYS A 14 16.82 14.87 -5.96
N LEU A 15 17.82 15.53 -5.40
CA LEU A 15 17.74 16.22 -4.12
C LEU A 15 16.68 17.33 -4.12
N ALA A 16 16.64 18.14 -5.18
CA ALA A 16 15.62 19.16 -5.35
C ALA A 16 14.20 18.58 -5.47
N ALA A 17 14.04 17.45 -6.19
CA ALA A 17 12.77 16.75 -6.26
C ALA A 17 12.32 16.22 -4.89
N PHE A 18 13.25 15.66 -4.11
CA PHE A 18 12.98 15.22 -2.75
C PHE A 18 12.57 16.39 -1.84
N GLY A 19 13.26 17.53 -1.94
CA GLY A 19 12.87 18.75 -1.22
C GLY A 19 11.46 19.23 -1.59
N ARG A 20 11.12 19.28 -2.88
CA ARG A 20 9.77 19.65 -3.34
C ARG A 20 8.71 18.67 -2.82
N SER A 21 9.02 17.37 -2.81
CA SER A 21 8.07 16.36 -2.29
C SER A 21 7.76 16.56 -0.80
N GLY A 22 8.78 16.93 0.00
CA GLY A 22 8.62 17.26 1.41
C GLY A 22 7.78 18.53 1.64
N ILE A 23 7.97 19.57 0.81
CA ILE A 23 7.17 20.80 0.89
C ILE A 23 5.70 20.52 0.57
N ILE A 24 5.43 19.76 -0.49
CA ILE A 24 4.05 19.36 -0.86
C ILE A 24 3.41 18.55 0.27
N LEU A 25 4.12 17.58 0.82
CA LEU A 25 3.64 16.80 1.96
C LEU A 25 3.32 17.69 3.16
N GLY A 26 4.22 18.61 3.51
CA GLY A 26 3.99 19.56 4.59
C GLY A 26 2.71 20.39 4.39
N HIS A 27 2.47 20.89 3.18
CA HIS A 27 1.24 21.61 2.86
C HIS A 27 -0.03 20.71 2.97
N VAL A 28 0.05 19.46 2.53
CA VAL A 28 -1.07 18.50 2.61
C VAL A 28 -1.40 18.15 4.06
N LEU A 29 -0.39 17.96 4.91
CA LEU A 29 -0.56 17.61 6.32
C LEU A 29 -1.05 18.80 7.18
N VAL A 30 -0.51 20.00 6.91
CA VAL A 30 -0.84 21.24 7.67
C VAL A 30 -2.14 21.90 7.15
N ALA A 31 -2.61 21.51 5.97
CA ALA A 31 -3.87 22.01 5.43
C ALA A 31 -5.02 21.75 6.41
N LYS A 32 -5.50 22.83 7.08
CA LYS A 32 -6.66 22.72 8.01
C LYS A 32 -7.84 22.09 7.26
N PRO A 33 -8.31 20.91 7.66
CA PRO A 33 -9.44 20.27 7.00
C PRO A 33 -10.69 21.16 7.22
N GLN A 34 -11.30 21.58 6.12
CA GLN A 34 -12.65 22.15 6.18
C GLN A 34 -13.64 20.97 6.09
N PRO A 35 -14.19 20.47 7.21
CA PRO A 35 -14.90 19.18 7.23
C PRO A 35 -16.09 19.14 6.29
N ARG A 36 -16.81 20.24 6.14
CA ARG A 36 -18.01 20.31 5.28
C ARG A 36 -17.73 20.15 3.79
N THR A 37 -16.56 20.59 3.32
CA THR A 37 -16.20 20.54 1.89
C THR A 37 -15.27 19.39 1.57
N MET A 38 -14.45 18.97 2.52
CA MET A 38 -13.45 17.90 2.34
C MET A 38 -14.07 16.50 2.49
N LEU A 39 -15.05 16.31 3.38
CA LEU A 39 -15.65 15.00 3.65
C LEU A 39 -16.30 14.36 2.41
N PRO A 40 -17.16 15.03 1.61
CA PRO A 40 -17.73 14.42 0.42
C PRO A 40 -16.68 14.08 -0.63
N LEU A 41 -15.64 14.90 -0.78
CA LEU A 41 -14.53 14.62 -1.68
C LEU A 41 -13.69 13.42 -1.20
N LEU A 42 -13.45 13.33 0.11
CA LEU A 42 -12.74 12.21 0.71
C LEU A 42 -13.52 10.89 0.50
N LEU A 43 -14.82 10.88 0.77
CA LEU A 43 -15.67 9.70 0.56
C LEU A 43 -15.69 9.27 -0.91
N GLN A 44 -15.76 10.20 -1.84
CA GLN A 44 -15.65 9.91 -3.27
C GLN A 44 -14.31 9.30 -3.61
N GLN A 45 -13.21 9.81 -3.06
CA GLN A 45 -11.87 9.27 -3.30
C GLN A 45 -11.69 7.89 -2.63
N ILE A 46 -12.24 7.66 -1.43
CA ILE A 46 -12.27 6.35 -0.79
C ILE A 46 -12.97 5.31 -1.69
N TYR A 47 -14.06 5.68 -2.34
CA TYR A 47 -14.73 4.80 -3.28
C TYR A 47 -13.82 4.44 -4.46
N PHE A 48 -13.19 5.43 -5.12
CA PHE A 48 -12.34 5.19 -6.28
C PHE A 48 -11.04 4.44 -5.94
N VAL A 49 -10.42 4.76 -4.82
CA VAL A 49 -9.12 4.20 -4.41
C VAL A 49 -9.30 2.89 -3.64
N GLY A 50 -10.28 2.83 -2.73
CA GLY A 50 -10.53 1.69 -1.86
C GLY A 50 -11.46 0.65 -2.47
N VAL A 51 -12.73 1.03 -2.68
CA VAL A 51 -13.77 0.05 -3.08
C VAL A 51 -13.46 -0.60 -4.43
N LEU A 52 -13.02 0.17 -5.42
CA LEU A 52 -12.64 -0.40 -6.71
C LEU A 52 -11.35 -1.25 -6.66
N SER A 53 -10.56 -1.18 -5.58
CA SER A 53 -9.40 -2.06 -5.34
C SER A 53 -9.79 -3.36 -4.63
N LEU A 54 -10.98 -3.47 -4.03
CA LEU A 54 -11.40 -4.64 -3.25
C LEU A 54 -11.31 -5.94 -4.05
N ILE A 55 -11.74 -5.93 -5.30
CA ILE A 55 -11.78 -7.15 -6.11
C ILE A 55 -10.40 -7.78 -6.28
N ILE A 56 -9.39 -6.97 -6.60
CA ILE A 56 -8.02 -7.46 -6.77
C ILE A 56 -7.44 -7.93 -5.43
N ILE A 57 -7.75 -7.23 -4.33
CA ILE A 57 -7.28 -7.57 -2.99
C ILE A 57 -7.89 -8.89 -2.51
N VAL A 58 -9.21 -9.06 -2.65
CA VAL A 58 -9.92 -10.28 -2.24
C VAL A 58 -9.45 -11.49 -3.05
N VAL A 59 -9.42 -11.36 -4.37
CA VAL A 59 -9.00 -12.47 -5.24
C VAL A 59 -7.54 -12.85 -5.00
N SER A 60 -6.64 -11.86 -4.91
CA SER A 60 -5.22 -12.13 -4.65
C SER A 60 -5.01 -12.70 -3.23
N GLY A 61 -5.69 -12.17 -2.23
CA GLY A 61 -5.62 -12.69 -0.86
C GLY A 61 -6.05 -14.15 -0.76
N LEU A 62 -7.18 -14.50 -1.41
CA LEU A 62 -7.67 -15.87 -1.45
C LEU A 62 -6.62 -16.82 -2.07
N PHE A 63 -6.14 -16.51 -3.26
CA PHE A 63 -5.17 -17.39 -3.93
C PHE A 63 -3.83 -17.48 -3.20
N ILE A 64 -3.33 -16.39 -2.65
CA ILE A 64 -2.09 -16.41 -1.85
C ILE A 64 -2.28 -17.26 -0.59
N GLY A 65 -3.42 -17.12 0.09
CA GLY A 65 -3.76 -17.96 1.24
C GLY A 65 -3.84 -19.44 0.87
N MET A 66 -4.47 -19.78 -0.25
CA MET A 66 -4.53 -21.16 -0.75
C MET A 66 -3.14 -21.73 -1.05
N VAL A 67 -2.26 -20.96 -1.69
CA VAL A 67 -0.87 -21.36 -1.97
C VAL A 67 -0.09 -21.58 -0.68
N LEU A 68 -0.23 -20.68 0.30
CA LEU A 68 0.41 -20.83 1.61
C LEU A 68 -0.10 -22.06 2.37
N GLY A 69 -1.40 -22.34 2.33
CA GLY A 69 -1.98 -23.55 2.92
C GLY A 69 -1.41 -24.82 2.30
N LEU A 70 -1.35 -24.87 0.95
CA LEU A 70 -0.78 -26.00 0.23
C LEU A 70 0.72 -26.20 0.51
N GLN A 71 1.49 -25.11 0.41
CA GLN A 71 2.94 -25.14 0.61
C GLN A 71 3.30 -25.42 2.07
N GLY A 72 2.55 -24.82 3.01
CA GLY A 72 2.71 -25.10 4.43
C GLY A 72 2.46 -26.54 4.78
N TYR A 73 1.39 -27.15 4.23
CA TYR A 73 1.10 -28.55 4.43
C TYR A 73 2.21 -29.46 3.90
N THR A 74 2.65 -29.26 2.64
CA THR A 74 3.70 -30.09 2.05
C THR A 74 5.02 -30.06 2.84
N ILE A 75 5.35 -28.94 3.45
CA ILE A 75 6.55 -28.83 4.29
C ILE A 75 6.32 -29.47 5.66
N LEU A 76 5.20 -29.18 6.31
CA LEU A 76 4.95 -29.60 7.69
C LEU A 76 4.59 -31.08 7.84
N VAL A 77 4.02 -31.71 6.80
CA VAL A 77 3.70 -33.14 6.82
C VAL A 77 4.96 -34.00 6.92
N ASP A 78 6.08 -33.59 6.31
CA ASP A 78 7.35 -34.31 6.39
C ASP A 78 7.93 -34.34 7.82
N TYR A 79 7.52 -33.36 8.66
CA TYR A 79 7.88 -33.28 10.07
C TYR A 79 6.80 -33.79 11.03
N GLY A 80 5.70 -34.37 10.52
CA GLY A 80 4.56 -34.83 11.33
C GLY A 80 3.86 -33.68 12.08
N SER A 81 3.90 -32.45 11.55
CA SER A 81 3.38 -31.24 12.19
C SER A 81 2.33 -30.53 11.35
N GLU A 82 1.54 -31.29 10.57
CA GLU A 82 0.51 -30.77 9.69
C GLU A 82 -0.54 -29.91 10.39
N GLN A 83 -0.74 -30.13 11.69
CA GLN A 83 -1.67 -29.36 12.51
C GLN A 83 -1.20 -27.90 12.74
N ALA A 84 0.06 -27.60 12.49
CA ALA A 84 0.63 -26.24 12.61
C ALA A 84 0.42 -25.38 11.36
N VAL A 85 -0.19 -25.92 10.29
CA VAL A 85 -0.44 -25.16 9.03
C VAL A 85 -1.27 -23.91 9.29
N GLY A 86 -2.30 -23.97 10.13
CA GLY A 86 -3.13 -22.81 10.47
C GLY A 86 -2.33 -21.66 11.10
N GLN A 87 -1.46 -22.00 12.04
CA GLN A 87 -0.55 -21.05 12.69
C GLN A 87 0.41 -20.41 11.66
N MET A 88 1.04 -21.23 10.82
CA MET A 88 2.02 -20.76 9.83
C MET A 88 1.36 -19.82 8.82
N VAL A 89 0.19 -20.18 8.29
CA VAL A 89 -0.57 -19.36 7.34
C VAL A 89 -0.96 -18.02 7.96
N ALA A 90 -1.51 -18.03 9.16
CA ALA A 90 -1.97 -16.81 9.82
C ALA A 90 -0.81 -15.85 10.14
N LEU A 91 0.27 -16.34 10.75
CA LEU A 91 1.42 -15.51 11.10
C LEU A 91 2.11 -14.95 9.85
N SER A 92 2.32 -15.77 8.81
CA SER A 92 2.93 -15.32 7.56
C SER A 92 2.09 -14.24 6.85
N LEU A 93 0.76 -14.40 6.87
CA LEU A 93 -0.13 -13.40 6.25
C LEU A 93 -0.18 -12.11 7.07
N VAL A 94 -0.46 -12.21 8.36
CA VAL A 94 -0.74 -11.03 9.19
C VAL A 94 0.50 -10.17 9.39
N ARG A 95 1.65 -10.79 9.69
CA ARG A 95 2.90 -10.09 9.99
C ARG A 95 3.55 -9.47 8.76
N GLU A 96 3.51 -10.17 7.60
CA GLU A 96 4.36 -9.84 6.46
C GLU A 96 3.58 -9.70 5.15
N LEU A 97 2.93 -10.77 4.68
CA LEU A 97 2.43 -10.83 3.32
C LEU A 97 1.25 -9.88 3.08
N ALA A 98 0.32 -9.78 4.02
CA ALA A 98 -0.84 -8.93 3.81
C ALA A 98 -0.48 -7.44 3.71
N PRO A 99 0.32 -6.84 4.61
CA PRO A 99 0.75 -5.45 4.45
C PRO A 99 1.51 -5.20 3.14
N VAL A 100 2.50 -6.05 2.84
CA VAL A 100 3.39 -5.87 1.68
C VAL A 100 2.66 -6.07 0.36
N VAL A 101 1.97 -7.23 0.20
CA VAL A 101 1.28 -7.54 -1.06
C VAL A 101 0.16 -6.54 -1.33
N THR A 102 -0.60 -6.18 -0.30
CA THR A 102 -1.63 -5.14 -0.44
C THR A 102 -1.03 -3.81 -0.87
N ALA A 103 0.10 -3.39 -0.30
CA ALA A 103 0.77 -2.15 -0.68
C ALA A 103 1.28 -2.17 -2.13
N LEU A 104 1.83 -3.30 -2.59
CA LEU A 104 2.28 -3.48 -3.98
C LEU A 104 1.11 -3.43 -4.98
N LEU A 105 0.02 -4.16 -4.70
CA LEU A 105 -1.18 -4.16 -5.52
C LEU A 105 -1.84 -2.78 -5.54
N PHE A 106 -1.89 -2.12 -4.39
CA PHE A 106 -2.41 -0.77 -4.25
C PHE A 106 -1.57 0.24 -5.03
N ALA A 107 -0.23 0.17 -4.96
CA ALA A 107 0.66 1.02 -5.75
C ALA A 107 0.45 0.83 -7.25
N GLY A 108 0.32 -0.42 -7.70
CA GLY A 108 0.10 -0.77 -9.10
C GLY A 108 -1.23 -0.28 -9.65
N ARG A 109 -2.31 -0.39 -8.87
CA ARG A 109 -3.66 -0.02 -9.34
C ARG A 109 -4.07 1.40 -8.91
N ALA A 110 -4.13 1.65 -7.59
CA ALA A 110 -4.62 2.93 -7.07
C ALA A 110 -3.57 4.04 -7.16
N GLY A 111 -2.30 3.73 -6.85
CA GLY A 111 -1.19 4.67 -6.94
C GLY A 111 -0.99 5.18 -8.36
N SER A 112 -0.95 4.28 -9.35
CA SER A 112 -0.84 4.66 -10.76
C SER A 112 -2.03 5.48 -11.24
N ALA A 113 -3.25 5.11 -10.85
CA ALA A 113 -4.47 5.83 -11.20
C ALA A 113 -4.49 7.25 -10.62
N LEU A 114 -4.12 7.42 -9.34
CA LEU A 114 -4.00 8.74 -8.69
C LEU A 114 -2.97 9.62 -9.40
N THR A 115 -1.80 9.06 -9.74
CA THR A 115 -0.75 9.77 -10.47
C THR A 115 -1.26 10.23 -11.85
N ALA A 116 -1.92 9.34 -12.60
CA ALA A 116 -2.46 9.66 -13.92
C ALA A 116 -3.55 10.74 -13.85
N GLU A 117 -4.46 10.64 -12.88
CA GLU A 117 -5.56 11.59 -12.70
C GLU A 117 -5.04 13.00 -12.38
N ILE A 118 -4.10 13.12 -11.43
CA ILE A 118 -3.48 14.40 -11.08
C ILE A 118 -2.69 14.96 -12.26
N GLY A 119 -1.91 14.12 -12.95
CA GLY A 119 -1.16 14.51 -14.13
C GLY A 119 -2.06 14.99 -15.28
N LEU A 120 -3.20 14.33 -15.48
CA LEU A 120 -4.20 14.75 -16.47
C LEU A 120 -4.82 16.10 -16.10
N MET A 121 -5.19 16.32 -14.83
CA MET A 121 -5.70 17.61 -14.35
C MET A 121 -4.68 18.74 -14.57
N LYS A 122 -3.39 18.44 -14.44
CA LYS A 122 -2.32 19.38 -14.74
C LYS A 122 -2.22 19.67 -16.25
N ALA A 123 -2.27 18.62 -17.07
CA ALA A 123 -2.18 18.75 -18.54
C ALA A 123 -3.35 19.49 -19.18
N THR A 124 -4.53 19.41 -18.55
CA THR A 124 -5.75 20.14 -18.97
C THR A 124 -5.92 21.49 -18.27
N GLU A 125 -4.88 22.00 -17.61
CA GLU A 125 -4.84 23.29 -16.91
C GLU A 125 -5.89 23.47 -15.80
N GLN A 126 -6.50 22.40 -15.33
CA GLN A 126 -7.50 22.46 -14.25
C GLN A 126 -6.88 22.94 -12.92
N LEU A 127 -5.61 22.55 -12.64
CA LEU A 127 -4.91 23.00 -11.43
C LEU A 127 -4.65 24.51 -11.48
N SER A 128 -4.16 25.02 -12.62
CA SER A 128 -3.89 26.45 -12.84
C SER A 128 -5.18 27.28 -12.83
N SER A 129 -6.27 26.74 -13.37
CA SER A 129 -7.58 27.39 -13.32
C SER A 129 -8.10 27.57 -11.89
N LEU A 130 -7.86 26.59 -11.00
CA LEU A 130 -8.20 26.73 -9.58
C LEU A 130 -7.37 27.80 -8.89
N GLU A 131 -6.07 27.89 -9.18
CA GLU A 131 -5.21 28.95 -8.65
C GLU A 131 -5.65 30.35 -9.09
N MET A 132 -6.07 30.51 -10.37
CA MET A 132 -6.58 31.80 -10.89
C MET A 132 -7.84 32.30 -10.18
N ILE A 133 -8.70 31.39 -9.72
CA ILE A 133 -9.89 31.75 -8.93
C ILE A 133 -9.65 31.79 -7.41
N GLY A 134 -8.35 31.71 -6.99
CA GLY A 134 -7.96 31.83 -5.59
C GLY A 134 -8.19 30.56 -4.76
N VAL A 135 -8.39 29.39 -5.39
CA VAL A 135 -8.56 28.10 -4.72
C VAL A 135 -7.22 27.35 -4.75
N ASP A 136 -6.69 27.00 -3.58
CA ASP A 136 -5.47 26.21 -3.45
C ASP A 136 -5.69 24.76 -3.94
N PRO A 137 -5.04 24.32 -5.05
CA PRO A 137 -5.22 22.98 -5.58
C PRO A 137 -4.66 21.89 -4.67
N LEU A 138 -3.63 22.20 -3.85
CA LEU A 138 -3.10 21.24 -2.89
C LEU A 138 -4.14 20.85 -1.85
N ARG A 139 -4.91 21.83 -1.36
CA ARG A 139 -5.97 21.58 -0.36
C ARG A 139 -7.21 20.96 -0.96
N ARG A 140 -7.58 21.36 -2.18
CA ARG A 140 -8.86 20.97 -2.79
C ARG A 140 -8.79 19.62 -3.49
N ILE A 141 -7.65 19.31 -4.13
CA ILE A 141 -7.47 18.13 -4.99
C ILE A 141 -6.52 17.11 -4.35
N ILE A 142 -5.35 17.55 -3.90
CA ILE A 142 -4.28 16.66 -3.46
C ILE A 142 -4.56 16.08 -2.09
N ALA A 143 -4.95 16.91 -1.10
CA ALA A 143 -5.16 16.46 0.26
C ALA A 143 -6.25 15.38 0.41
N PRO A 144 -7.45 15.47 -0.21
CA PRO A 144 -8.44 14.40 -0.13
C PRO A 144 -7.96 13.08 -0.72
N ARG A 145 -7.18 13.12 -1.81
CA ARG A 145 -6.60 11.93 -2.46
C ARG A 145 -5.55 11.26 -1.58
N PHE A 146 -4.69 12.07 -0.97
CA PHE A 146 -3.69 11.58 -0.02
C PHE A 146 -4.35 10.88 1.17
N TRP A 147 -5.28 11.52 1.84
CA TRP A 147 -5.94 10.95 3.00
C TRP A 147 -6.79 9.72 2.65
N ALA A 148 -7.44 9.71 1.49
CA ALA A 148 -8.19 8.53 1.05
C ALA A 148 -7.27 7.32 0.89
N GLY A 149 -6.15 7.45 0.21
CA GLY A 149 -5.19 6.35 0.04
C GLY A 149 -4.59 5.89 1.37
N PHE A 150 -4.22 6.85 2.23
CA PHE A 150 -3.69 6.58 3.56
C PHE A 150 -4.64 5.72 4.42
N TYR A 151 -5.94 6.03 4.45
CA TYR A 151 -6.91 5.25 5.22
C TYR A 151 -7.33 3.95 4.54
N CYS A 152 -7.37 3.92 3.21
CA CYS A 152 -7.81 2.73 2.49
C CYS A 152 -6.81 1.57 2.61
N LEU A 153 -5.51 1.82 2.58
CA LEU A 153 -4.51 0.75 2.52
C LEU A 153 -4.52 -0.15 3.77
N PRO A 154 -4.55 0.35 5.01
CA PRO A 154 -4.66 -0.50 6.20
C PRO A 154 -5.94 -1.35 6.23
N VAL A 155 -7.07 -0.77 5.80
CA VAL A 155 -8.35 -1.49 5.72
C VAL A 155 -8.27 -2.62 4.68
N LEU A 156 -7.69 -2.34 3.52
CA LEU A 156 -7.48 -3.35 2.46
C LEU A 156 -6.53 -4.46 2.92
N ALA A 157 -5.48 -4.13 3.69
CA ALA A 157 -4.56 -5.11 4.25
C ALA A 157 -5.26 -6.03 5.27
N ALA A 158 -6.12 -5.46 6.12
CA ALA A 158 -6.93 -6.26 7.05
C ALA A 158 -7.88 -7.22 6.31
N ILE A 159 -8.54 -6.75 5.25
CA ILE A 159 -9.40 -7.60 4.41
C ILE A 159 -8.58 -8.69 3.73
N PHE A 160 -7.41 -8.36 3.20
CA PHE A 160 -6.49 -9.33 2.61
C PHE A 160 -6.10 -10.44 3.60
N SER A 161 -5.75 -10.08 4.84
CA SER A 161 -5.41 -11.03 5.91
C SER A 161 -6.56 -12.01 6.18
N VAL A 162 -7.77 -11.50 6.37
CA VAL A 162 -8.95 -12.32 6.65
C VAL A 162 -9.24 -13.29 5.50
N VAL A 163 -9.28 -12.77 4.28
CA VAL A 163 -9.55 -13.56 3.08
C VAL A 163 -8.44 -14.58 2.83
N GLY A 164 -7.19 -14.20 3.06
CA GLY A 164 -6.04 -15.10 2.91
C GLY A 164 -6.04 -16.24 3.91
N VAL A 165 -6.33 -15.97 5.19
CA VAL A 165 -6.49 -17.02 6.21
C VAL A 165 -7.63 -18.00 5.82
N TYR A 166 -8.75 -17.47 5.33
CA TYR A 166 -9.85 -18.29 4.83
C TYR A 166 -9.42 -19.14 3.63
N GLY A 167 -8.65 -18.58 2.68
CA GLY A 167 -8.07 -19.33 1.57
C GLY A 167 -7.15 -20.47 2.01
N GLY A 168 -6.31 -20.22 3.02
CA GLY A 168 -5.47 -21.24 3.64
C GLY A 168 -6.27 -22.36 4.32
N ALA A 169 -7.35 -21.99 5.03
CA ALA A 169 -8.26 -22.94 5.66
C ALA A 169 -8.98 -23.80 4.61
N LEU A 170 -9.43 -23.22 3.51
CA LEU A 170 -10.12 -23.94 2.45
C LEU A 170 -9.23 -25.05 1.86
N VAL A 171 -7.97 -24.81 1.65
CA VAL A 171 -7.03 -25.84 1.17
C VAL A 171 -6.62 -26.78 2.30
N GLY A 172 -6.24 -26.27 3.46
CA GLY A 172 -5.75 -27.08 4.56
C GLY A 172 -6.80 -28.03 5.13
N VAL A 173 -8.02 -27.54 5.34
CA VAL A 173 -9.11 -28.32 5.94
C VAL A 173 -9.88 -29.12 4.89
N GLU A 174 -10.42 -28.45 3.84
CA GLU A 174 -11.33 -29.08 2.89
C GLU A 174 -10.63 -30.03 1.89
N TRP A 175 -9.42 -29.64 1.43
CA TRP A 175 -8.73 -30.44 0.42
C TRP A 175 -7.70 -31.41 0.99
N LEU A 176 -6.98 -31.01 2.04
CA LEU A 176 -5.89 -31.79 2.61
C LEU A 176 -6.30 -32.56 3.88
N GLY A 177 -7.52 -32.34 4.39
CA GLY A 177 -8.10 -33.12 5.47
C GLY A 177 -7.52 -32.83 6.86
N ILE A 178 -6.91 -31.66 7.08
CA ILE A 178 -6.51 -31.23 8.43
C ILE A 178 -7.77 -31.07 9.27
N TYR A 179 -7.74 -31.56 10.51
CA TYR A 179 -8.87 -31.42 11.40
C TYR A 179 -9.17 -29.93 11.68
N GLU A 180 -10.38 -29.50 11.32
CA GLU A 180 -10.79 -28.09 11.40
C GLU A 180 -10.56 -27.47 12.78
N GLY A 181 -10.91 -28.23 13.85
CA GLY A 181 -10.73 -27.77 15.22
C GLY A 181 -9.27 -27.50 15.58
N SER A 182 -8.32 -28.32 15.09
CA SER A 182 -6.89 -28.09 15.33
C SER A 182 -6.35 -26.90 14.52
N PHE A 183 -6.81 -26.72 13.28
CA PHE A 183 -6.42 -25.59 12.44
C PHE A 183 -6.74 -24.26 13.12
N TRP A 184 -7.99 -24.06 13.54
CA TRP A 184 -8.43 -22.82 14.18
C TRP A 184 -7.88 -22.65 15.60
N ALA A 185 -7.83 -23.72 16.41
CA ALA A 185 -7.32 -23.65 17.77
C ALA A 185 -5.82 -23.28 17.81
N ASN A 186 -4.99 -23.93 16.99
CA ASN A 186 -3.57 -23.66 16.93
C ASN A 186 -3.31 -22.22 16.39
N MET A 187 -4.09 -21.77 15.40
CA MET A 187 -4.03 -20.42 14.92
C MET A 187 -4.33 -19.39 16.04
N GLN A 188 -5.44 -19.59 16.78
CA GLN A 188 -5.84 -18.66 17.85
C GLN A 188 -4.88 -18.64 19.02
N GLN A 189 -4.25 -19.77 19.34
CA GLN A 189 -3.24 -19.83 20.42
C GLN A 189 -1.92 -19.17 20.05
N SER A 190 -1.57 -19.14 18.77
CA SER A 190 -0.25 -18.70 18.29
C SER A 190 -0.24 -17.26 17.78
N VAL A 191 -1.40 -16.71 17.41
CA VAL A 191 -1.50 -15.32 16.93
C VAL A 191 -1.84 -14.43 18.11
N ASP A 192 -0.90 -13.57 18.49
CA ASP A 192 -1.16 -12.52 19.47
C ASP A 192 -1.74 -11.30 18.75
N PHE A 193 -2.89 -10.81 19.25
CA PHE A 193 -3.56 -9.66 18.64
C PHE A 193 -2.70 -8.41 18.74
N SER A 194 -2.01 -8.20 19.86
CA SER A 194 -1.20 -7.01 20.10
C SER A 194 0.09 -7.04 19.28
N ASP A 195 0.80 -8.18 19.30
CA ASP A 195 2.13 -8.25 18.71
C ASP A 195 2.11 -8.59 17.21
N ASP A 196 1.07 -9.27 16.73
CA ASP A 196 1.00 -9.68 15.33
C ASP A 196 0.09 -8.78 14.51
N VAL A 197 -1.17 -8.63 14.95
CA VAL A 197 -2.18 -7.93 14.17
C VAL A 197 -1.93 -6.41 14.18
N ILE A 198 -1.62 -5.84 15.36
CA ILE A 198 -1.36 -4.40 15.45
C ILE A 198 -0.08 -4.03 14.72
N ASN A 199 0.98 -4.82 14.83
CA ASN A 199 2.24 -4.57 14.12
C ASN A 199 2.07 -4.70 12.60
N GLY A 200 1.33 -5.70 12.11
CA GLY A 200 0.99 -5.82 10.69
C GLY A 200 0.17 -4.62 10.19
N LEU A 201 -0.81 -4.19 10.99
CA LEU A 201 -1.62 -3.01 10.65
C LEU A 201 -0.78 -1.71 10.67
N LEU A 202 0.16 -1.58 11.61
CA LEU A 202 1.06 -0.43 11.68
C LEU A 202 1.98 -0.37 10.44
N LYS A 203 2.52 -1.52 9.98
CA LYS A 203 3.23 -1.60 8.70
C LYS A 203 2.35 -1.10 7.55
N ALA A 204 1.10 -1.56 7.48
CA ALA A 204 0.16 -1.15 6.44
C ALA A 204 -0.13 0.37 6.49
N VAL A 205 -0.19 0.99 7.67
CA VAL A 205 -0.32 2.45 7.83
C VAL A 205 0.90 3.18 7.27
N VAL A 206 2.11 2.72 7.59
CA VAL A 206 3.36 3.32 7.07
C VAL A 206 3.43 3.17 5.55
N PHE A 207 3.10 2.00 5.01
CA PHE A 207 3.08 1.78 3.56
C PHE A 207 2.02 2.64 2.88
N GLY A 208 0.83 2.78 3.48
CA GLY A 208 -0.23 3.67 2.99
C GLY A 208 0.22 5.11 2.88
N PHE A 209 0.92 5.60 3.90
CA PHE A 209 1.52 6.93 3.89
C PHE A 209 2.51 7.10 2.76
N VAL A 210 3.49 6.21 2.64
CA VAL A 210 4.59 6.33 1.67
C VAL A 210 4.11 6.15 0.24
N VAL A 211 3.30 5.13 -0.04
CA VAL A 211 2.78 4.87 -1.40
C VAL A 211 1.92 6.03 -1.89
N THR A 212 1.04 6.53 -1.04
CA THR A 212 0.15 7.63 -1.42
C THR A 212 0.92 8.94 -1.59
N TRP A 213 1.91 9.19 -0.74
CA TRP A 213 2.80 10.34 -0.88
C TRP A 213 3.55 10.32 -2.21
N ILE A 214 4.16 9.18 -2.58
CA ILE A 214 4.86 9.02 -3.86
C ILE A 214 3.89 9.24 -5.02
N ALA A 215 2.70 8.64 -4.99
CA ALA A 215 1.72 8.73 -6.07
C ALA A 215 1.25 10.17 -6.31
N VAL A 216 0.92 10.88 -5.25
CA VAL A 216 0.46 12.27 -5.32
C VAL A 216 1.57 13.20 -5.78
N PHE A 217 2.80 13.01 -5.28
CA PHE A 217 3.95 13.80 -5.70
C PHE A 217 4.29 13.59 -7.17
N GLN A 218 4.36 12.34 -7.64
CA GLN A 218 4.69 12.03 -9.03
C GLN A 218 3.64 12.60 -10.00
N GLY A 219 2.35 12.56 -9.61
CA GLY A 219 1.28 13.16 -10.40
C GLY A 219 1.37 14.69 -10.49
N TYR A 220 1.71 15.35 -9.37
CA TYR A 220 1.82 16.80 -9.32
C TYR A 220 3.09 17.34 -10.00
N ASP A 221 4.24 16.65 -9.85
CA ASP A 221 5.55 17.07 -10.40
C ASP A 221 5.76 16.62 -11.87
N CYS A 222 4.85 15.83 -12.46
CA CYS A 222 4.99 15.31 -13.83
C CYS A 222 4.96 16.43 -14.88
N ILE A 223 5.60 16.16 -16.03
CA ILE A 223 5.48 17.00 -17.21
C ILE A 223 4.04 16.85 -17.77
N PRO A 224 3.32 17.95 -18.07
CA PRO A 224 1.90 17.91 -18.48
C PRO A 224 1.75 17.47 -19.95
N THR A 225 2.25 16.28 -20.27
CA THR A 225 2.13 15.63 -21.58
C THR A 225 1.71 14.17 -21.38
N SER A 226 1.13 13.55 -22.38
CA SER A 226 0.73 12.13 -22.31
C SER A 226 1.92 11.22 -22.00
N GLU A 227 3.09 11.49 -22.59
CA GLU A 227 4.32 10.77 -22.32
C GLU A 227 4.82 11.00 -20.88
N GLY A 228 4.80 12.25 -20.40
CA GLY A 228 5.19 12.61 -19.03
C GLY A 228 4.31 11.94 -17.98
N ILE A 229 3.00 11.85 -18.21
CA ILE A 229 2.05 11.16 -17.33
C ILE A 229 2.35 9.65 -17.32
N SER A 230 2.56 9.04 -18.48
CA SER A 230 2.91 7.62 -18.58
C SER A 230 4.22 7.29 -17.84
N GLN A 231 5.24 8.14 -17.98
CA GLN A 231 6.48 7.97 -17.23
C GLN A 231 6.29 8.16 -15.73
N ALA A 232 5.47 9.13 -15.31
CA ALA A 232 5.17 9.37 -13.90
C ALA A 232 4.42 8.20 -13.27
N THR A 233 3.45 7.60 -13.95
CA THR A 233 2.72 6.41 -13.46
C THR A 233 3.66 5.22 -13.28
N THR A 234 4.52 4.96 -14.25
CA THR A 234 5.53 3.89 -14.14
C THR A 234 6.49 4.14 -12.97
N ARG A 235 6.99 5.38 -12.83
CA ARG A 235 7.85 5.76 -11.70
C ARG A 235 7.15 5.61 -10.35
N THR A 236 5.88 5.94 -10.26
CA THR A 236 5.09 5.75 -9.04
C THR A 236 5.10 4.30 -8.61
N VAL A 237 4.80 3.37 -9.51
CA VAL A 237 4.77 1.94 -9.18
C VAL A 237 6.15 1.46 -8.74
N VAL A 238 7.19 1.77 -9.53
CA VAL A 238 8.56 1.32 -9.23
C VAL A 238 9.07 1.88 -7.91
N LEU A 239 8.95 3.20 -7.69
CA LEU A 239 9.43 3.83 -6.46
C LEU A 239 8.65 3.36 -5.24
N SER A 240 7.32 3.23 -5.34
CA SER A 240 6.48 2.72 -4.26
C SER A 240 6.84 1.28 -3.91
N SER A 241 7.02 0.40 -4.91
CA SER A 241 7.40 -0.99 -4.67
C SER A 241 8.77 -1.12 -4.00
N LEU A 242 9.77 -0.37 -4.46
CA LEU A 242 11.08 -0.36 -3.82
C LEU A 242 11.04 0.21 -2.40
N ALA A 243 10.28 1.28 -2.18
CA ALA A 243 10.12 1.87 -0.86
C ALA A 243 9.41 0.92 0.12
N VAL A 244 8.34 0.24 -0.33
CA VAL A 244 7.62 -0.75 0.49
C VAL A 244 8.55 -1.88 0.89
N LEU A 245 9.28 -2.50 -0.06
CA LEU A 245 10.19 -3.61 0.25
C LEU A 245 11.33 -3.21 1.17
N ALA A 246 11.90 -2.01 0.97
CA ALA A 246 12.97 -1.51 1.84
C ALA A 246 12.45 -1.21 3.26
N LEU A 247 11.28 -0.58 3.36
CA LEU A 247 10.66 -0.26 4.65
C LEU A 247 10.18 -1.52 5.37
N ASP A 248 9.69 -2.52 4.64
CA ASP A 248 9.27 -3.78 5.23
C ASP A 248 10.40 -4.45 5.99
N PHE A 249 11.56 -4.59 5.36
CA PHE A 249 12.74 -5.14 6.03
C PHE A 249 13.12 -4.35 7.30
N VAL A 250 13.12 -3.02 7.20
CA VAL A 250 13.47 -2.16 8.35
C VAL A 250 12.44 -2.29 9.48
N LEU A 251 11.15 -2.26 9.14
CA LEU A 251 10.08 -2.37 10.13
C LEU A 251 10.05 -3.77 10.77
N THR A 252 10.25 -4.82 9.99
CA THR A 252 10.35 -6.19 10.52
C THR A 252 11.50 -6.32 11.49
N ALA A 253 12.68 -5.79 11.13
CA ALA A 253 13.86 -5.83 12.01
C ALA A 253 13.65 -5.03 13.31
N LEU A 254 12.91 -3.91 13.25
CA LEU A 254 12.62 -3.10 14.44
C LEU A 254 11.50 -3.68 15.32
N MET A 255 10.50 -4.34 14.74
CA MET A 255 9.32 -4.82 15.46
C MET A 255 9.49 -6.26 15.99
N PHE A 256 10.23 -7.10 15.27
CA PHE A 256 10.40 -8.52 15.59
C PHE A 256 11.86 -8.92 15.81
N GLY A 257 12.82 -8.02 15.58
CA GLY A 257 14.21 -8.23 15.90
C GLY A 257 14.44 -7.99 17.39
N GLU A 258 14.77 -9.03 18.13
CA GLU A 258 15.42 -8.90 19.43
C GLU A 258 16.87 -8.43 19.18
N LEU A 259 17.06 -7.12 18.99
CA LEU A 259 18.40 -6.49 18.92
C LEU A 259 18.74 -5.87 20.27
#